data_2631e033c2d9e20d91db3b885532392d
#
_entry.id   2631e033c2d9e20d91db3b885532392d
#
_cell.length_a   1.000
_cell.length_b   1.000
_cell.length_c   1.000
_cell.angle_alpha   90.00
_cell.angle_beta   90.00
_cell.angle_gamma   90.00
#
_symmetry.space_group_name_H-M   'P 1'
#
loop_
_entity.id
_entity.type
_entity.pdbx_description
1 polymer ?
#
loop_
_entity_poly.entity_id
_entity_poly.type
_entity_poly.pdbx_seq_one_letter_code
_entity_poly.pdbx_strand_id
1 'polypeptide(L)'
;FIDAGLSENITLEITTNATLTPKFNGWDIFDYISYFKECKMVISIEAWGERNNYLRYPSKWEVIMKNAEKFKECSSVMFASTVNCLNVGYLNDVELGADKMGCVSNFGSLVWGPKELYTIEALPLDIRETYLEKFYNEGVEVSIVRYLEEIGFKPDLHKRMMTDLLERDKYRGTCLLDFFSDCMSKTF
;
A
#
# COMPACT_ATOMS: atom_id res chain seq x y z
N PHE A 1 10.97 8.23 -28.30
CA PHE A 1 10.21 9.47 -28.11
C PHE A 1 11.14 10.65 -27.86
N ILE A 2 12.12 10.51 -26.96
CA ILE A 2 13.09 11.58 -26.63
C ILE A 2 13.88 11.99 -27.89
N ASP A 3 14.54 11.04 -28.56
CA ASP A 3 15.34 11.28 -29.75
C ASP A 3 14.53 11.85 -30.92
N ALA A 4 13.24 11.61 -30.94
CA ALA A 4 12.32 12.12 -31.95
C ALA A 4 11.69 13.48 -31.59
N GLY A 5 12.02 14.06 -30.42
CA GLY A 5 11.45 15.32 -29.94
C GLY A 5 9.94 15.25 -29.61
N LEU A 6 9.41 14.04 -29.36
CA LEU A 6 7.98 13.83 -29.08
C LEU A 6 7.65 13.83 -27.59
N SER A 7 8.66 13.61 -26.74
CA SER A 7 8.48 13.47 -25.28
C SER A 7 7.88 14.72 -24.63
N GLU A 8 8.19 15.91 -25.15
CA GLU A 8 7.67 17.19 -24.64
C GLU A 8 6.14 17.34 -24.76
N ASN A 9 5.48 16.48 -25.52
CA ASN A 9 4.03 16.45 -25.68
C ASN A 9 3.35 15.28 -24.95
N ILE A 10 4.14 14.44 -24.24
CA ILE A 10 3.66 13.22 -23.58
C ILE A 10 3.61 13.42 -22.06
N THR A 11 2.46 13.12 -21.47
CA THR A 11 2.32 12.93 -20.04
C THR A 11 2.51 11.46 -19.71
N LEU A 12 3.42 11.15 -18.78
CA LEU A 12 3.66 9.79 -18.29
C LEU A 12 2.92 9.55 -16.99
N GLU A 13 2.38 8.34 -16.83
CA GLU A 13 2.06 7.78 -15.53
C GLU A 13 2.85 6.48 -15.35
N ILE A 14 3.67 6.41 -14.31
CA ILE A 14 4.54 5.26 -14.03
C ILE A 14 4.17 4.69 -12.68
N THR A 15 3.73 3.42 -12.66
CA THR A 15 3.51 2.69 -11.42
C THR A 15 4.75 1.89 -11.03
N THR A 16 5.19 2.03 -9.80
CA THR A 16 6.40 1.38 -9.27
C THR A 16 6.24 1.01 -7.80
N ASN A 17 7.02 0.03 -7.33
CA ASN A 17 7.18 -0.23 -5.89
C ASN A 17 8.26 0.66 -5.25
N ALA A 18 8.92 1.50 -6.02
CA ALA A 18 9.99 2.41 -5.62
C ALA A 18 11.17 1.75 -4.87
N THR A 19 11.35 0.43 -4.98
CA THR A 19 12.47 -0.27 -4.35
C THR A 19 13.76 -0.18 -5.16
N LEU A 20 13.66 0.14 -6.44
CA LEU A 20 14.77 0.29 -7.37
C LEU A 20 14.60 1.55 -8.20
N THR A 21 15.73 2.13 -8.57
CA THR A 21 15.83 3.21 -9.56
C THR A 21 16.61 2.66 -10.77
N PRO A 22 15.92 2.17 -11.80
CA PRO A 22 16.58 1.54 -12.94
C PRO A 22 17.46 2.53 -13.67
N LYS A 23 18.60 2.02 -14.19
CA LYS A 23 19.51 2.76 -15.05
C LYS A 23 19.58 2.12 -16.43
N PHE A 24 19.63 2.95 -17.45
CA PHE A 24 19.78 2.52 -18.81
C PHE A 24 20.74 3.46 -19.56
N ASN A 25 21.73 2.94 -20.28
CA ASN A 25 22.74 3.71 -21.00
C ASN A 25 23.45 4.79 -20.16
N GLY A 26 23.69 4.52 -18.87
CA GLY A 26 24.33 5.46 -17.95
C GLY A 26 23.40 6.51 -17.32
N TRP A 27 22.18 6.61 -17.77
CA TRP A 27 21.14 7.50 -17.26
C TRP A 27 20.25 6.74 -16.27
N ASP A 28 19.81 7.43 -15.23
CA ASP A 28 18.80 6.87 -14.34
C ASP A 28 17.38 7.32 -14.75
N ILE A 29 16.38 6.78 -14.06
CA ILE A 29 14.97 7.08 -14.36
C ILE A 29 14.65 8.56 -14.18
N PHE A 30 15.33 9.26 -13.26
CA PHE A 30 15.11 10.68 -12.99
C PHE A 30 15.57 11.55 -14.17
N ASP A 31 16.67 11.17 -14.83
CA ASP A 31 17.16 11.85 -16.03
C ASP A 31 16.12 11.74 -17.16
N TYR A 32 15.55 10.52 -17.36
CA TYR A 32 14.57 10.30 -18.43
C TYR A 32 13.24 11.02 -18.19
N ILE A 33 12.74 11.05 -16.96
CA ILE A 33 11.47 11.70 -16.61
C ILE A 33 11.48 13.18 -17.00
N SER A 34 12.59 13.88 -16.84
CA SER A 34 12.73 15.31 -17.10
C SER A 34 12.51 15.71 -18.57
N TYR A 35 12.56 14.77 -19.51
CA TYR A 35 12.31 15.03 -20.93
C TYR A 35 10.82 15.00 -21.30
N PHE A 36 9.96 14.57 -20.42
CA PHE A 36 8.53 14.49 -20.69
C PHE A 36 7.79 15.74 -20.20
N LYS A 37 6.66 16.04 -20.84
CA LYS A 37 5.83 17.19 -20.51
C LYS A 37 5.43 17.20 -19.03
N GLU A 38 5.01 16.06 -18.56
CA GLU A 38 4.63 15.81 -17.17
C GLU A 38 4.90 14.35 -16.84
N CYS A 39 5.24 14.08 -15.60
CA CYS A 39 5.30 12.72 -15.09
C CYS A 39 4.57 12.61 -13.75
N LYS A 40 3.76 11.56 -13.61
CA LYS A 40 3.12 11.15 -12.37
C LYS A 40 3.70 9.80 -11.96
N MET A 41 4.30 9.76 -10.78
CA MET A 41 4.79 8.52 -10.17
C MET A 41 3.74 7.98 -9.22
N VAL A 42 3.24 6.78 -9.50
CA VAL A 42 2.32 6.05 -8.63
C VAL A 42 3.13 5.01 -7.86
N ILE A 43 3.39 5.29 -6.59
CA ILE A 43 4.16 4.41 -5.72
C ILE A 43 3.22 3.45 -5.01
N SER A 44 3.34 2.16 -5.35
CA SER A 44 2.54 1.10 -4.74
C SER A 44 3.07 0.76 -3.36
N ILE A 45 2.27 1.01 -2.33
CA ILE A 45 2.52 0.61 -0.94
C ILE A 45 1.28 -0.09 -0.38
N GLU A 46 1.42 -0.83 0.72
CA GLU A 46 0.27 -1.46 1.39
C GLU A 46 -0.02 -0.82 2.76
N ALA A 47 1.00 -0.21 3.37
CA ALA A 47 0.87 0.50 4.63
C ALA A 47 1.96 1.56 4.75
N TRP A 48 1.91 2.40 5.78
CA TRP A 48 2.97 3.36 6.10
C TRP A 48 4.00 2.77 7.05
N GLY A 49 5.28 3.05 6.82
CA GLY A 49 6.36 2.62 7.71
C GLY A 49 6.73 1.14 7.61
N GLU A 50 7.13 0.57 8.74
CA GLU A 50 7.62 -0.81 8.83
C GLU A 50 6.56 -1.86 8.51
N ARG A 51 5.26 -1.54 8.69
CA ARG A 51 4.16 -2.41 8.25
C ARG A 51 4.24 -2.69 6.75
N ASN A 52 4.68 -1.71 5.96
CA ASN A 52 4.91 -1.92 4.54
C ASN A 52 6.03 -2.93 4.25
N ASN A 53 7.10 -2.94 5.07
CA ASN A 53 8.18 -3.92 4.94
C ASN A 53 7.67 -5.35 5.16
N TYR A 54 6.77 -5.53 6.12
CA TYR A 54 6.14 -6.82 6.38
C TYR A 54 5.22 -7.26 5.23
N LEU A 55 4.30 -6.37 4.78
CA LEU A 55 3.32 -6.70 3.75
C LEU A 55 3.96 -6.91 2.37
N ARG A 56 4.97 -6.13 2.04
CA ARG A 56 5.68 -6.14 0.75
C ARG A 56 7.11 -6.67 0.84
N TYR A 57 7.33 -7.67 1.70
CA TYR A 57 8.66 -8.29 1.82
C TYR A 57 9.24 -8.68 0.43
N PRO A 58 10.54 -8.44 0.15
CA PRO A 58 11.59 -7.92 1.04
C PRO A 58 11.84 -6.40 0.91
N SER A 59 10.83 -5.60 0.64
CA SER A 59 10.99 -4.14 0.52
C SER A 59 11.51 -3.52 1.83
N LYS A 60 12.15 -2.35 1.69
CA LYS A 60 12.62 -1.56 2.81
C LYS A 60 12.04 -0.16 2.71
N TRP A 61 11.31 0.24 3.74
CA TRP A 61 10.59 1.51 3.77
C TRP A 61 11.52 2.72 3.53
N GLU A 62 12.70 2.70 4.14
CA GLU A 62 13.68 3.79 4.00
C GLU A 62 14.13 3.97 2.54
N VAL A 63 14.23 2.87 1.79
CA VAL A 63 14.58 2.90 0.36
C VAL A 63 13.43 3.48 -0.45
N ILE A 64 12.19 3.06 -0.17
CA ILE A 64 11.00 3.58 -0.83
C ILE A 64 10.88 5.08 -0.60
N MET A 65 11.02 5.54 0.64
CA MET A 65 10.92 6.95 1.01
C MET A 65 12.02 7.79 0.36
N LYS A 66 13.26 7.31 0.39
CA LYS A 66 14.37 7.98 -0.29
C LYS A 66 14.12 8.16 -1.78
N ASN A 67 13.56 7.14 -2.43
CA ASN A 67 13.25 7.21 -3.86
C ASN A 67 12.02 8.09 -4.13
N ALA A 68 11.00 8.05 -3.25
CA ALA A 68 9.83 8.91 -3.34
C ALA A 68 10.21 10.41 -3.26
N GLU A 69 11.10 10.78 -2.32
CA GLU A 69 11.60 12.17 -2.24
C GLU A 69 12.31 12.61 -3.53
N LYS A 70 13.13 11.73 -4.10
CA LYS A 70 13.77 12.04 -5.40
C LYS A 70 12.75 12.17 -6.54
N PHE A 71 11.71 11.31 -6.58
CA PHE A 71 10.67 11.45 -7.60
C PHE A 71 9.92 12.76 -7.48
N LYS A 72 9.72 13.29 -6.28
CA LYS A 72 9.10 14.61 -6.06
C LYS A 72 9.87 15.77 -6.69
N GLU A 73 11.18 15.64 -6.85
CA GLU A 73 12.00 16.69 -7.49
C GLU A 73 11.70 16.84 -8.99
N CYS A 74 11.18 15.79 -9.65
CA CYS A 74 10.99 15.77 -11.10
C CYS A 74 9.59 15.31 -11.55
N SER A 75 8.69 14.94 -10.63
CA SER A 75 7.36 14.44 -10.94
C SER A 75 6.36 14.72 -9.82
N SER A 76 5.07 14.61 -10.12
CA SER A 76 4.07 14.48 -9.07
C SER A 76 4.09 13.04 -8.52
N VAL A 77 3.96 12.89 -7.19
CA VAL A 77 3.99 11.58 -6.53
C VAL A 77 2.63 11.30 -5.90
N MET A 78 2.13 10.09 -6.11
CA MET A 78 0.95 9.54 -5.48
C MET A 78 1.28 8.19 -4.85
N PHE A 79 0.86 7.96 -3.60
CA PHE A 79 0.90 6.66 -2.98
C PHE A 79 -0.40 5.90 -3.24
N ALA A 80 -0.31 4.67 -3.74
CA ALA A 80 -1.47 3.83 -4.04
C ALA A 80 -1.40 2.54 -3.23
N SER A 81 -2.51 2.21 -2.56
CA SER A 81 -2.64 0.98 -1.77
C SER A 81 -3.81 0.13 -2.26
N THR A 82 -3.58 -1.18 -2.32
CA THR A 82 -4.66 -2.16 -2.48
C THR A 82 -5.20 -2.52 -1.11
N VAL A 83 -6.47 -2.22 -0.87
CA VAL A 83 -7.10 -2.45 0.45
C VAL A 83 -7.32 -3.95 0.68
N ASN A 84 -6.84 -4.43 1.81
CA ASN A 84 -6.93 -5.83 2.23
C ASN A 84 -7.17 -5.93 3.75
N CYS A 85 -7.41 -7.14 4.26
CA CYS A 85 -7.72 -7.33 5.68
C CYS A 85 -6.59 -6.95 6.64
N LEU A 86 -5.34 -6.90 6.19
CA LEU A 86 -4.21 -6.54 7.04
C LEU A 86 -3.95 -5.03 7.09
N ASN A 87 -4.28 -4.30 6.02
CA ASN A 87 -3.98 -2.87 5.96
C ASN A 87 -5.20 -1.96 6.16
N VAL A 88 -6.41 -2.49 6.07
CA VAL A 88 -7.64 -1.67 6.11
C VAL A 88 -7.71 -0.78 7.36
N GLY A 89 -7.30 -1.25 8.53
CA GLY A 89 -7.28 -0.48 9.78
C GLY A 89 -6.21 0.62 9.86
N TYR A 90 -5.32 0.72 8.87
CA TYR A 90 -4.16 1.63 8.85
C TYR A 90 -4.12 2.53 7.61
N LEU A 91 -5.22 2.66 6.88
CA LEU A 91 -5.28 3.50 5.68
C LEU A 91 -5.10 4.98 6.01
N ASN A 92 -5.61 5.42 7.15
CA ASN A 92 -5.40 6.79 7.63
C ASN A 92 -3.91 7.12 7.87
N ASP A 93 -3.10 6.14 8.30
CA ASP A 93 -1.65 6.33 8.45
C ASP A 93 -0.99 6.62 7.08
N VAL A 94 -1.49 5.98 6.01
CA VAL A 94 -1.02 6.21 4.64
C VAL A 94 -1.41 7.61 4.17
N GLU A 95 -2.65 8.02 4.40
CA GLU A 95 -3.17 9.34 4.03
C GLU A 95 -2.38 10.45 4.75
N LEU A 96 -2.30 10.39 6.08
CA LEU A 96 -1.56 11.35 6.88
C LEU A 96 -0.06 11.39 6.54
N GLY A 97 0.52 10.25 6.22
CA GLY A 97 1.92 10.18 5.80
C GLY A 97 2.15 10.82 4.44
N ALA A 98 1.27 10.55 3.46
CA ALA A 98 1.31 11.15 2.15
C ALA A 98 1.13 12.68 2.24
N ASP A 99 0.14 13.16 3.02
CA ASP A 99 -0.12 14.58 3.23
C ASP A 99 1.08 15.31 3.82
N LYS A 100 1.75 14.74 4.83
CA LYS A 100 2.98 15.29 5.41
C LYS A 100 4.12 15.44 4.40
N MET A 101 4.11 14.60 3.37
CA MET A 101 5.06 14.70 2.26
C MET A 101 4.58 15.66 1.16
N GLY A 102 3.39 16.22 1.24
CA GLY A 102 2.77 17.00 0.17
C GLY A 102 2.42 16.13 -1.04
N CYS A 103 2.12 14.85 -0.82
CA CYS A 103 1.71 13.88 -1.83
C CYS A 103 0.23 13.51 -1.66
N VAL A 104 -0.32 12.85 -2.68
CA VAL A 104 -1.69 12.32 -2.64
C VAL A 104 -1.66 10.83 -2.32
N SER A 105 -2.66 10.33 -1.60
CA SER A 105 -2.92 8.90 -1.43
C SER A 105 -4.12 8.46 -2.27
N ASN A 106 -4.14 7.18 -2.64
CA ASN A 106 -5.26 6.55 -3.36
C ASN A 106 -5.45 5.11 -2.87
N PHE A 107 -6.68 4.78 -2.50
CA PHE A 107 -7.10 3.45 -2.06
C PHE A 107 -8.00 2.81 -3.12
N GLY A 108 -7.53 2.73 -4.35
CA GLY A 108 -8.34 2.49 -5.54
C GLY A 108 -8.85 1.07 -5.74
N SER A 109 -8.40 0.07 -4.97
CA SER A 109 -8.75 -1.32 -5.21
C SER A 109 -8.90 -2.10 -3.91
N LEU A 110 -9.93 -2.96 -3.87
CA LEU A 110 -10.05 -4.01 -2.86
C LEU A 110 -9.44 -5.31 -3.40
N VAL A 111 -8.89 -6.13 -2.53
CA VAL A 111 -8.51 -7.50 -2.90
C VAL A 111 -9.76 -8.34 -3.07
N TRP A 112 -9.95 -8.89 -4.27
CA TRP A 112 -11.12 -9.69 -4.65
C TRP A 112 -10.73 -11.11 -4.99
N GLY A 113 -11.64 -12.04 -4.74
CA GLY A 113 -11.66 -13.36 -5.32
C GLY A 113 -11.30 -14.52 -4.40
N PRO A 114 -11.60 -15.77 -4.83
CA PRO A 114 -11.44 -16.96 -3.98
C PRO A 114 -9.98 -17.37 -3.74
N LYS A 115 -9.05 -16.86 -4.53
CA LYS A 115 -7.60 -17.11 -4.34
C LYS A 115 -6.92 -16.12 -3.42
N GLU A 116 -7.54 -14.98 -3.20
CA GLU A 116 -7.01 -13.92 -2.36
C GLU A 116 -7.39 -14.20 -0.90
N LEU A 117 -6.43 -14.74 -0.17
CA LEU A 117 -6.58 -15.03 1.27
C LEU A 117 -6.78 -13.76 2.11
N TYR A 118 -6.41 -12.62 1.56
CA TYR A 118 -6.33 -11.34 2.27
C TYR A 118 -7.51 -10.41 2.03
N THR A 119 -8.65 -10.95 1.56
CA THR A 119 -9.88 -10.15 1.42
C THR A 119 -10.42 -9.72 2.79
N ILE A 120 -11.18 -8.63 2.81
CA ILE A 120 -11.81 -8.12 4.04
C ILE A 120 -12.72 -9.16 4.71
N GLU A 121 -13.28 -10.10 3.96
CA GLU A 121 -14.08 -11.23 4.48
C GLU A 121 -13.28 -12.14 5.44
N ALA A 122 -11.95 -12.15 5.36
CA ALA A 122 -11.09 -12.89 6.29
C ALA A 122 -10.94 -12.19 7.65
N LEU A 123 -11.36 -10.93 7.78
CA LEU A 123 -11.22 -10.16 9.01
C LEU A 123 -12.34 -10.52 10.01
N PRO A 124 -12.02 -10.96 11.24
CA PRO A 124 -13.02 -11.24 12.29
C PRO A 124 -13.88 -10.03 12.63
N LEU A 125 -15.11 -10.30 13.08
CA LEU A 125 -16.11 -9.25 13.33
C LEU A 125 -15.68 -8.28 14.43
N ASP A 126 -15.12 -8.78 15.52
CA ASP A 126 -14.63 -7.98 16.65
C ASP A 126 -13.51 -7.01 16.25
N ILE A 127 -12.65 -7.44 15.34
CA ILE A 127 -11.60 -6.57 14.77
C ILE A 127 -12.22 -5.52 13.85
N ARG A 128 -13.21 -5.90 13.03
CA ARG A 128 -13.93 -4.94 12.18
C ARG A 128 -14.63 -3.86 13.00
N GLU A 129 -15.31 -4.25 14.08
CA GLU A 129 -15.95 -3.31 14.99
C GLU A 129 -14.94 -2.30 15.54
N THR A 130 -13.76 -2.77 15.95
CA THR A 130 -12.66 -1.90 16.40
C THR A 130 -12.23 -0.91 15.32
N TYR A 131 -12.11 -1.37 14.06
CA TYR A 131 -11.75 -0.50 12.95
C TYR A 131 -12.87 0.47 12.58
N LEU A 132 -14.13 0.05 12.61
CA LEU A 132 -15.27 0.92 12.37
C LEU A 132 -15.34 2.03 13.41
N GLU A 133 -15.19 1.73 14.71
CA GLU A 133 -15.12 2.74 15.76
C GLU A 133 -13.99 3.75 15.51
N LYS A 134 -12.80 3.27 15.13
CA LYS A 134 -11.69 4.13 14.76
C LYS A 134 -12.03 5.04 13.57
N PHE A 135 -12.60 4.49 12.52
CA PHE A 135 -12.93 5.23 11.30
C PHE A 135 -14.01 6.29 11.49
N TYR A 136 -15.03 6.00 12.30
CA TYR A 136 -16.03 7.00 12.67
C TYR A 136 -15.41 8.18 13.45
N ASN A 137 -14.41 7.91 14.28
CA ASN A 137 -13.72 8.95 15.04
C ASN A 137 -12.73 9.76 14.18
N GLU A 138 -12.14 9.16 13.17
CA GLU A 138 -11.10 9.76 12.31
C GLU A 138 -11.65 10.36 11.02
N GLY A 139 -12.92 10.12 10.68
CA GLY A 139 -13.56 10.65 9.47
C GLY A 139 -13.08 9.98 8.18
N VAL A 140 -12.76 8.69 8.23
CA VAL A 140 -12.30 7.90 7.08
C VAL A 140 -13.38 7.79 5.99
N GLU A 141 -12.96 7.53 4.76
CA GLU A 141 -13.81 7.47 3.58
C GLU A 141 -15.03 6.54 3.74
N VAL A 142 -16.20 7.08 3.48
CA VAL A 142 -17.52 6.42 3.68
C VAL A 142 -17.64 5.09 2.91
N SER A 143 -17.02 4.97 1.75
CA SER A 143 -17.10 3.75 0.92
C SER A 143 -16.44 2.54 1.61
N ILE A 144 -15.31 2.74 2.29
CA ILE A 144 -14.60 1.69 3.04
C ILE A 144 -15.40 1.31 4.28
N VAL A 145 -15.94 2.29 4.99
CA VAL A 145 -16.79 2.07 6.17
C VAL A 145 -17.99 1.20 5.81
N ARG A 146 -18.75 1.60 4.79
CA ARG A 146 -19.92 0.83 4.31
C ARG A 146 -19.55 -0.59 3.92
N TYR A 147 -18.43 -0.76 3.23
CA TYR A 147 -17.99 -2.09 2.83
C TYR A 147 -17.66 -2.99 4.02
N LEU A 148 -17.00 -2.45 5.06
CA LEU A 148 -16.73 -3.18 6.31
C LEU A 148 -17.99 -3.55 7.07
N GLU A 149 -19.04 -2.72 7.02
CA GLU A 149 -20.33 -3.00 7.67
C GLU A 149 -21.10 -4.11 6.95
N GLU A 150 -21.12 -4.11 5.63
CA GLU A 150 -21.99 -4.95 4.81
C GLU A 150 -21.40 -6.33 4.52
N ILE A 151 -20.05 -6.47 4.54
CA ILE A 151 -19.41 -7.72 4.10
C ILE A 151 -19.48 -8.82 5.19
N GLY A 152 -19.81 -10.04 4.77
CA GLY A 152 -19.85 -11.20 5.64
C GLY A 152 -18.47 -11.67 6.11
N PHE A 153 -18.38 -12.25 7.30
CA PHE A 153 -17.16 -12.92 7.78
C PHE A 153 -17.10 -14.36 7.28
N LYS A 154 -15.93 -14.79 6.80
CA LYS A 154 -15.66 -16.15 6.33
C LYS A 154 -14.59 -16.83 7.21
N PRO A 155 -14.98 -17.61 8.24
CA PRO A 155 -14.05 -18.25 9.19
C PRO A 155 -13.00 -19.14 8.51
N ASP A 156 -13.39 -19.89 7.47
CA ASP A 156 -12.45 -20.76 6.74
C ASP A 156 -11.37 -19.94 6.01
N LEU A 157 -11.75 -18.78 5.49
CA LEU A 157 -10.82 -17.87 4.83
C LEU A 157 -9.85 -17.27 5.85
N HIS A 158 -10.35 -16.86 7.02
CA HIS A 158 -9.53 -16.40 8.13
C HIS A 158 -8.50 -17.46 8.55
N LYS A 159 -8.95 -18.69 8.76
CA LYS A 159 -8.06 -19.80 9.14
C LYS A 159 -6.95 -20.03 8.10
N ARG A 160 -7.29 -20.02 6.82
CA ARG A 160 -6.33 -20.16 5.73
C ARG A 160 -5.35 -19.00 5.67
N MET A 161 -5.83 -17.77 5.81
CA MET A 161 -5.01 -16.57 5.89
C MET A 161 -4.00 -16.66 7.04
N MET A 162 -4.45 -17.03 8.23
CA MET A 162 -3.59 -17.19 9.40
C MET A 162 -2.52 -18.27 9.20
N THR A 163 -2.89 -19.39 8.57
CA THR A 163 -1.93 -20.45 8.24
C THR A 163 -0.84 -19.92 7.29
N ASP A 164 -1.22 -19.21 6.23
CA ASP A 164 -0.27 -18.62 5.28
C ASP A 164 0.65 -17.58 5.95
N LEU A 165 0.10 -16.73 6.83
CA LEU A 165 0.90 -15.75 7.57
C LEU A 165 1.93 -16.40 8.49
N LEU A 166 1.55 -17.43 9.24
CA LEU A 166 2.46 -18.17 10.12
C LEU A 166 3.57 -18.87 9.34
N GLU A 167 3.27 -19.44 8.16
CA GLU A 167 4.26 -20.03 7.28
C GLU A 167 5.24 -18.97 6.74
N ARG A 168 4.73 -17.81 6.33
CA ARG A 168 5.56 -16.67 5.88
C ARG A 168 6.45 -16.15 7.00
N ASP A 169 5.92 -15.98 8.20
CA ASP A 169 6.68 -15.53 9.37
C ASP A 169 7.82 -16.48 9.69
N LYS A 170 7.55 -17.78 9.68
CA LYS A 170 8.59 -18.81 9.88
C LYS A 170 9.68 -18.71 8.81
N TYR A 171 9.31 -18.53 7.54
CA TYR A 171 10.26 -18.42 6.44
C TYR A 171 11.10 -17.13 6.51
N ARG A 172 10.49 -16.01 6.92
CA ARG A 172 11.10 -14.68 6.94
C ARG A 172 11.81 -14.36 8.25
N GLY A 173 11.56 -15.11 9.32
CA GLY A 173 12.00 -14.78 10.67
C GLY A 173 11.31 -13.54 11.24
N THR A 174 10.03 -13.31 10.86
CA THR A 174 9.20 -12.20 11.32
C THR A 174 8.10 -12.71 12.25
N CYS A 175 7.38 -11.78 12.88
CA CYS A 175 6.18 -12.07 13.63
C CYS A 175 5.09 -11.06 13.26
N LEU A 176 3.94 -11.54 12.80
CA LEU A 176 2.78 -10.70 12.45
C LEU A 176 2.42 -9.73 13.58
N LEU A 177 2.47 -10.19 14.83
CA LEU A 177 2.08 -9.40 16.01
C LEU A 177 2.99 -8.19 16.26
N ASP A 178 4.23 -8.20 15.78
CA ASP A 178 5.13 -7.06 15.90
C ASP A 178 4.64 -5.87 15.05
N PHE A 179 3.85 -6.14 14.02
CA PHE A 179 3.36 -5.14 13.07
C PHE A 179 1.86 -4.85 13.20
N PHE A 180 1.08 -5.83 13.65
CA PHE A 180 -0.38 -5.82 13.66
C PHE A 180 -0.95 -6.33 15.00
N SER A 181 -0.42 -5.86 16.11
CA SER A 181 -0.86 -6.25 17.46
C SER A 181 -2.36 -6.00 17.70
N ASP A 182 -2.90 -4.95 17.09
CA ASP A 182 -4.30 -4.54 17.27
C ASP A 182 -5.27 -5.48 16.55
N CYS A 183 -4.79 -6.21 15.53
CA CYS A 183 -5.61 -7.10 14.71
C CYS A 183 -5.88 -8.47 15.37
N MET A 184 -5.18 -8.82 16.46
CA MET A 184 -5.09 -10.22 16.89
C MET A 184 -5.36 -10.42 18.38
N SER A 185 -5.60 -9.36 19.15
CA SER A 185 -5.57 -9.42 20.62
C SER A 185 -6.70 -10.17 21.29
N LYS A 186 -7.73 -10.62 20.56
CA LYS A 186 -8.93 -11.23 21.15
C LYS A 186 -9.22 -12.67 20.69
N THR A 187 -8.45 -13.23 19.77
CA THR A 187 -8.81 -14.49 19.09
C THR A 187 -7.81 -15.65 19.31
N PHE A 188 -6.83 -15.50 20.21
CA PHE A 188 -5.90 -16.59 20.59
C PHE A 188 -5.98 -16.88 22.09
#